data_06e2e94f5581452f34f908d0db8586b0
#
_entry.id   06e2e94f5581452f34f908d0db8586b0
#
_cell.length_a   1.000
_cell.length_b   1.000
_cell.length_c   1.000
_cell.angle_alpha   90.00
_cell.angle_beta   90.00
_cell.angle_gamma   90.00
#
_symmetry.space_group_name_H-M   'P 1'
#
loop_
_entity.id
_entity.type
_entity.pdbx_description
1 polymer ?
#
loop_
_entity_poly.entity_id
_entity_poly.type
_entity_poly.pdbx_seq_one_letter_code
_entity_poly.pdbx_strand_id
1 'polypeptide(L)'
;MVSSTEQPDRRDDILPPRCVILIVDDSEVDRATYRRYLKSANNLGCDILDCESAEDALQVCHRDRPNVILLDYLLPDEDGLELLQQLAEQLGNLPPVIMLTGQGNEAVAVEAMKHGARDYLVKGQLTPQKLVSSVANALTEQKLQVQLDRQRQQRELLTSIALKISYSIKLPEILQAAVEGARELLGCDRTLIYRFAPNMSGTFVAEAVLPEWSSALGRHFEDNCFQGKQAYQIEKYLQGHKMVVSNIESANLTACHVQMLKRFQVKANLVVPILLRDISLSSESSVWGLLIAHHCKTVHEWKTDELNLLDELSVQMAIAIQHAELVLNLKATLKKRQAIEYQLRDHIIEIEKTNLRLSQTTHLLEQRNQELDEFSYIASHDLQAPLRGIANLAEWLAQDLNGQLPPENQQQLELIQSRVLQMNALINGLLQYARVGKENIGSMPVNISQLLEEVVGLLVPPANFQVQFPSSLPTLETEGLLLKQVFSNLIGNAIKHHERTDGKVEILVKDQESLLQFTVVDDGPGIAPEYHKKIFGLFQTLVGRDDTKGMGIGLAITKKIVESRGGSIWVESEAGKGTAFSFTWPKTS
;
A
#
# COMPACT_ATOMS: atom_id res chain seq x y z
N MET A 1 32.71 -51.95 -0.30
CA MET A 1 34.02 -51.48 -0.78
C MET A 1 33.79 -50.12 -1.39
N VAL A 2 33.97 -49.09 -0.62
CA VAL A 2 33.90 -47.68 -1.07
C VAL A 2 35.22 -47.09 -0.66
N SER A 3 35.99 -46.67 -1.65
CA SER A 3 37.31 -46.09 -1.48
C SER A 3 37.24 -44.77 -0.71
N SER A 4 37.94 -44.77 0.41
CA SER A 4 38.25 -43.58 1.18
C SER A 4 39.22 -42.71 0.37
N THR A 5 38.74 -41.60 -0.17
CA THR A 5 39.56 -40.50 -0.67
C THR A 5 40.14 -39.78 0.53
N GLU A 6 41.41 -39.95 0.80
CA GLU A 6 42.20 -39.18 1.76
C GLU A 6 42.17 -37.70 1.36
N GLN A 7 41.61 -36.85 2.22
CA GLN A 7 41.77 -35.40 2.14
C GLN A 7 43.21 -35.07 2.53
N PRO A 8 43.90 -34.17 1.82
CA PRO A 8 45.25 -33.77 2.20
C PRO A 8 45.22 -33.03 3.55
N ASP A 9 46.09 -33.52 4.43
CA ASP A 9 46.30 -33.00 5.80
C ASP A 9 46.76 -31.51 5.76
N ARG A 10 45.92 -30.59 6.18
CA ARG A 10 46.17 -29.14 6.21
C ARG A 10 47.03 -28.67 7.37
N ARG A 11 48.05 -29.44 7.76
CA ARG A 11 48.92 -29.12 8.92
C ARG A 11 50.09 -28.19 8.65
N ASP A 12 50.29 -27.74 7.39
CA ASP A 12 51.53 -27.05 7.01
C ASP A 12 51.49 -25.47 7.02
N ASP A 13 50.46 -24.83 7.57
CA ASP A 13 50.31 -23.39 7.48
C ASP A 13 50.91 -22.58 8.70
N ILE A 14 51.78 -23.18 9.51
CA ILE A 14 52.30 -22.51 10.73
C ILE A 14 53.75 -22.03 10.61
N LEU A 15 54.50 -22.46 9.58
CA LEU A 15 55.84 -21.97 9.31
C LEU A 15 55.85 -21.03 8.10
N PRO A 16 56.61 -19.91 8.09
CA PRO A 16 56.75 -19.11 6.87
C PRO A 16 57.27 -20.05 5.75
N PRO A 17 56.71 -19.98 4.53
CA PRO A 17 57.10 -20.86 3.47
C PRO A 17 58.60 -20.75 3.25
N ARG A 18 59.30 -21.89 3.41
CA ARG A 18 60.73 -22.00 3.26
C ARG A 18 61.08 -21.62 1.83
N CYS A 19 61.78 -20.50 1.64
CA CYS A 19 62.23 -20.12 0.30
C CYS A 19 63.36 -21.04 -0.12
N VAL A 20 63.21 -21.76 -1.24
CA VAL A 20 64.19 -22.71 -1.76
C VAL A 20 64.60 -22.26 -3.18
N ILE A 21 65.89 -22.13 -3.41
CA ILE A 21 66.47 -21.89 -4.72
C ILE A 21 67.22 -23.18 -5.14
N LEU A 22 66.86 -23.73 -6.28
CA LEU A 22 67.56 -24.88 -6.84
C LEU A 22 68.55 -24.42 -7.91
N ILE A 23 69.81 -24.88 -7.80
CA ILE A 23 70.86 -24.68 -8.80
C ILE A 23 71.08 -26.04 -9.51
N VAL A 24 70.92 -26.05 -10.82
CA VAL A 24 71.16 -27.23 -11.67
C VAL A 24 72.28 -26.89 -12.66
N ASP A 25 73.44 -27.45 -12.45
CA ASP A 25 74.63 -27.20 -13.25
C ASP A 25 75.65 -28.37 -13.02
N ASP A 26 76.27 -28.91 -14.01
CA ASP A 26 77.23 -30.02 -13.89
C ASP A 26 78.55 -29.57 -13.27
N SER A 27 78.92 -28.30 -13.44
CA SER A 27 80.15 -27.73 -12.92
C SER A 27 80.08 -27.44 -11.42
N GLU A 28 80.79 -28.14 -10.58
CA GLU A 28 80.91 -27.87 -9.14
C GLU A 28 81.38 -26.43 -8.85
N VAL A 29 82.30 -25.91 -9.71
CA VAL A 29 82.84 -24.55 -9.58
C VAL A 29 81.79 -23.51 -9.84
N ASP A 30 80.93 -23.72 -10.81
CA ASP A 30 79.84 -22.82 -11.16
C ASP A 30 78.74 -22.85 -10.07
N ARG A 31 78.33 -24.02 -9.59
CA ARG A 31 77.41 -24.14 -8.44
C ARG A 31 77.92 -23.45 -7.20
N ALA A 32 79.21 -23.64 -6.86
CA ALA A 32 79.83 -22.95 -5.71
C ALA A 32 79.86 -21.43 -5.91
N THR A 33 80.08 -20.95 -7.13
CA THR A 33 80.10 -19.55 -7.49
C THR A 33 78.71 -18.91 -7.34
N TYR A 34 77.66 -19.55 -7.89
CA TYR A 34 76.29 -19.04 -7.78
C TYR A 34 75.80 -19.08 -6.33
N ARG A 35 76.12 -20.10 -5.58
CA ARG A 35 75.82 -20.22 -4.15
C ARG A 35 76.48 -19.08 -3.37
N ARG A 36 77.73 -18.75 -3.67
CA ARG A 36 78.45 -17.63 -3.08
C ARG A 36 77.81 -16.29 -3.43
N TYR A 37 77.38 -16.07 -4.67
CA TYR A 37 76.73 -14.84 -5.11
C TYR A 37 75.38 -14.65 -4.41
N LEU A 38 74.58 -15.68 -4.32
CA LEU A 38 73.29 -15.66 -3.64
C LEU A 38 73.44 -15.45 -2.13
N LYS A 39 74.42 -16.10 -1.48
CA LYS A 39 74.69 -15.91 -0.03
C LYS A 39 75.25 -14.52 0.30
N SER A 40 75.92 -13.87 -0.63
CA SER A 40 76.40 -12.50 -0.42
C SER A 40 75.32 -11.46 -0.34
N ALA A 41 74.10 -11.78 -0.79
CA ALA A 41 72.90 -10.93 -0.68
C ALA A 41 72.15 -11.26 0.61
N ASN A 42 72.46 -10.55 1.71
CA ASN A 42 71.82 -10.77 3.03
C ASN A 42 70.30 -10.69 3.05
N ASN A 43 69.62 -10.41 1.93
CA ASN A 43 68.16 -10.12 1.86
C ASN A 43 67.31 -11.26 1.26
N LEU A 44 67.86 -12.33 0.74
CA LEU A 44 67.07 -13.37 0.07
C LEU A 44 66.45 -14.39 1.03
N GLY A 45 67.10 -14.67 2.18
CA GLY A 45 66.56 -15.57 3.22
C GLY A 45 66.15 -16.97 2.73
N CYS A 46 66.79 -17.46 1.64
CA CYS A 46 66.42 -18.70 0.99
C CYS A 46 67.45 -19.82 1.24
N ASP A 47 66.99 -21.05 1.36
CA ASP A 47 67.86 -22.23 1.33
C ASP A 47 68.23 -22.53 -0.12
N ILE A 48 69.49 -22.95 -0.31
CA ILE A 48 70.03 -23.22 -1.65
C ILE A 48 70.32 -24.72 -1.75
N LEU A 49 69.66 -25.36 -2.68
CA LEU A 49 69.88 -26.75 -3.08
C LEU A 49 70.62 -26.74 -4.44
N ASP A 50 71.41 -27.74 -4.70
CA ASP A 50 72.11 -27.91 -5.98
C ASP A 50 72.08 -29.37 -6.44
N CYS A 51 72.01 -29.56 -7.76
CA CYS A 51 72.01 -30.83 -8.48
C CYS A 51 73.01 -30.79 -9.64
N GLU A 52 73.49 -31.95 -10.06
CA GLU A 52 74.49 -32.09 -11.15
C GLU A 52 73.85 -32.55 -12.45
N SER A 53 72.64 -33.14 -12.39
CA SER A 53 71.95 -33.72 -13.50
C SER A 53 70.47 -33.33 -13.59
N ALA A 54 69.87 -33.53 -14.74
CA ALA A 54 68.44 -33.28 -14.94
C ALA A 54 67.56 -34.26 -14.13
N GLU A 55 67.98 -35.53 -14.03
CA GLU A 55 67.25 -36.53 -13.25
C GLU A 55 67.19 -36.16 -11.76
N ASP A 56 68.31 -35.73 -11.17
CA ASP A 56 68.33 -35.26 -9.77
C ASP A 56 67.49 -34.01 -9.58
N ALA A 57 67.52 -33.08 -10.54
CA ALA A 57 66.70 -31.87 -10.50
C ALA A 57 65.20 -32.17 -10.48
N LEU A 58 64.72 -33.12 -11.27
CA LEU A 58 63.33 -33.58 -11.26
C LEU A 58 62.94 -34.14 -9.90
N GLN A 59 63.77 -34.97 -9.28
CA GLN A 59 63.53 -35.54 -7.97
C GLN A 59 63.44 -34.47 -6.88
N VAL A 60 64.37 -33.48 -6.89
CA VAL A 60 64.36 -32.36 -5.95
C VAL A 60 63.17 -31.47 -6.17
N CYS A 61 62.75 -31.22 -7.40
CA CYS A 61 61.57 -30.39 -7.70
C CYS A 61 60.28 -31.03 -7.15
N HIS A 62 60.16 -32.35 -7.23
CA HIS A 62 59.01 -33.05 -6.65
C HIS A 62 59.00 -33.07 -5.11
N ARG A 63 60.18 -33.24 -4.47
CA ARG A 63 60.33 -33.35 -3.03
C ARG A 63 60.28 -31.99 -2.31
N ASP A 64 61.12 -31.04 -2.79
CA ASP A 64 61.42 -29.80 -2.08
C ASP A 64 60.70 -28.56 -2.66
N ARG A 65 60.06 -28.70 -3.83
CA ARG A 65 59.27 -27.65 -4.52
C ARG A 65 59.97 -26.29 -4.52
N PRO A 66 61.09 -26.12 -5.25
CA PRO A 66 61.85 -24.88 -5.23
C PRO A 66 61.04 -23.67 -5.71
N ASN A 67 61.35 -22.49 -5.17
CA ASN A 67 60.69 -21.25 -5.56
C ASN A 67 61.31 -20.62 -6.80
N VAL A 68 62.57 -20.90 -7.09
CA VAL A 68 63.28 -20.50 -8.32
C VAL A 68 64.28 -21.57 -8.67
N ILE A 69 64.43 -21.85 -9.96
CA ILE A 69 65.44 -22.77 -10.50
C ILE A 69 66.43 -21.99 -11.35
N LEU A 70 67.73 -22.10 -11.02
CA LEU A 70 68.81 -21.72 -11.90
C LEU A 70 69.25 -22.92 -12.68
N LEU A 71 69.08 -22.93 -13.99
CA LEU A 71 69.24 -24.08 -14.84
C LEU A 71 70.31 -23.85 -15.89
N ASP A 72 71.33 -24.67 -15.87
CA ASP A 72 72.31 -24.66 -16.96
C ASP A 72 71.73 -25.23 -18.25
N TYR A 73 72.11 -24.67 -19.36
CA TYR A 73 71.73 -25.15 -20.67
C TYR A 73 72.35 -26.51 -21.00
N LEU A 74 73.61 -26.73 -20.63
CA LEU A 74 74.35 -27.97 -20.89
C LEU A 74 74.44 -28.81 -19.62
N LEU A 75 73.70 -29.91 -19.57
CA LEU A 75 73.79 -30.95 -18.52
C LEU A 75 74.35 -32.24 -19.06
N PRO A 76 74.86 -33.17 -18.22
CA PRO A 76 75.55 -34.36 -18.66
C PRO A 76 74.59 -35.45 -19.27
N ASP A 77 73.32 -35.41 -18.89
CA ASP A 77 72.31 -36.41 -19.24
C ASP A 77 71.33 -35.92 -20.33
N GLU A 78 70.98 -34.63 -20.35
CA GLU A 78 70.14 -34.00 -21.38
C GLU A 78 70.41 -32.48 -21.48
N ASP A 79 69.82 -31.77 -22.44
CA ASP A 79 69.94 -30.32 -22.46
C ASP A 79 68.93 -29.63 -21.53
N GLY A 80 69.26 -28.42 -21.07
CA GLY A 80 68.43 -27.69 -20.13
C GLY A 80 67.04 -27.27 -20.68
N LEU A 81 66.86 -27.24 -22.02
CA LEU A 81 65.56 -26.97 -22.64
C LEU A 81 64.66 -28.22 -22.55
N GLU A 82 65.22 -29.43 -22.72
CA GLU A 82 64.48 -30.66 -22.55
C GLU A 82 64.01 -30.80 -21.09
N LEU A 83 64.88 -30.56 -20.12
CA LEU A 83 64.50 -30.51 -18.69
C LEU A 83 63.44 -29.46 -18.39
N LEU A 84 63.51 -28.26 -18.97
CA LEU A 84 62.50 -27.23 -18.80
C LEU A 84 61.14 -27.68 -19.28
N GLN A 85 61.04 -28.37 -20.42
CA GLN A 85 59.81 -28.94 -20.95
C GLN A 85 59.25 -30.04 -20.03
N GLN A 86 60.09 -30.97 -19.59
CA GLN A 86 59.70 -32.02 -18.66
C GLN A 86 59.16 -31.47 -17.34
N LEU A 87 59.82 -30.42 -16.78
CA LEU A 87 59.32 -29.74 -15.58
C LEU A 87 57.99 -29.07 -15.80
N ALA A 88 57.76 -28.44 -16.96
CA ALA A 88 56.50 -27.82 -17.32
C ALA A 88 55.34 -28.83 -17.44
N GLU A 89 55.64 -30.01 -18.02
CA GLU A 89 54.63 -31.08 -18.18
C GLU A 89 54.32 -31.78 -16.85
N GLN A 90 55.32 -31.98 -15.97
CA GLN A 90 55.16 -32.81 -14.77
C GLN A 90 54.67 -32.03 -13.54
N LEU A 91 55.03 -30.76 -13.42
CA LEU A 91 54.75 -29.97 -12.20
C LEU A 91 53.45 -29.17 -12.26
N GLY A 92 52.82 -29.04 -13.41
CA GLY A 92 51.56 -28.29 -13.57
C GLY A 92 51.63 -26.78 -13.22
N ASN A 93 52.49 -26.44 -12.28
CA ASN A 93 52.84 -25.05 -11.93
C ASN A 93 54.37 -24.96 -11.85
N LEU A 94 54.97 -24.56 -12.97
CA LEU A 94 56.41 -24.47 -13.12
C LEU A 94 56.92 -23.30 -12.26
N PRO A 95 57.90 -23.51 -11.32
CA PRO A 95 58.57 -22.39 -10.66
C PRO A 95 59.37 -21.56 -11.69
N PRO A 96 59.60 -20.28 -11.43
CA PRO A 96 60.42 -19.46 -12.31
C PRO A 96 61.79 -20.09 -12.56
N VAL A 97 62.09 -20.37 -13.85
CA VAL A 97 63.38 -20.92 -14.28
C VAL A 97 64.21 -19.80 -14.89
N ILE A 98 65.43 -19.60 -14.40
CA ILE A 98 66.44 -18.71 -14.96
C ILE A 98 67.47 -19.58 -15.68
N MET A 99 67.52 -19.47 -17.00
CA MET A 99 68.47 -20.25 -17.80
C MET A 99 69.87 -19.62 -17.74
N LEU A 100 70.87 -20.48 -17.51
CA LEU A 100 72.30 -20.09 -17.56
C LEU A 100 72.91 -20.57 -18.87
N THR A 101 73.47 -19.69 -19.67
CA THR A 101 73.95 -20.04 -21.01
C THR A 101 75.43 -19.61 -21.22
N GLY A 102 76.18 -20.34 -22.04
CA GLY A 102 77.54 -19.94 -22.44
C GLY A 102 77.55 -18.76 -23.43
N GLN A 103 78.74 -18.22 -23.73
CA GLN A 103 78.89 -17.13 -24.69
C GLN A 103 78.51 -17.58 -26.13
N GLY A 104 77.67 -16.79 -26.81
CA GLY A 104 77.30 -16.94 -28.21
C GLY A 104 75.97 -17.66 -28.48
N ASN A 105 75.17 -18.00 -27.46
CA ASN A 105 73.95 -18.75 -27.61
C ASN A 105 72.67 -17.88 -27.49
N GLU A 106 72.60 -16.73 -28.20
CA GLU A 106 71.38 -15.88 -28.20
C GLU A 106 70.15 -16.63 -28.76
N ALA A 107 70.34 -17.58 -29.68
CA ALA A 107 69.25 -18.42 -30.19
C ALA A 107 68.67 -19.30 -29.10
N VAL A 108 69.48 -19.87 -28.20
CA VAL A 108 69.06 -20.69 -27.06
C VAL A 108 68.29 -19.87 -26.04
N ALA A 109 68.72 -18.63 -25.80
CA ALA A 109 67.99 -17.73 -24.89
C ALA A 109 66.56 -17.45 -25.37
N VAL A 110 66.38 -17.23 -26.68
CA VAL A 110 65.07 -17.01 -27.30
C VAL A 110 64.21 -18.29 -27.20
N GLU A 111 64.84 -19.47 -27.41
CA GLU A 111 64.14 -20.77 -27.31
C GLU A 111 63.75 -21.07 -25.87
N ALA A 112 64.59 -20.83 -24.89
CA ALA A 112 64.31 -20.97 -23.48
C ALA A 112 63.11 -20.09 -23.03
N MET A 113 63.05 -18.84 -23.47
CA MET A 113 61.94 -17.96 -23.19
C MET A 113 60.63 -18.45 -23.81
N LYS A 114 60.66 -19.02 -25.00
CA LYS A 114 59.46 -19.64 -25.63
C LYS A 114 58.95 -20.86 -24.88
N HIS A 115 59.85 -21.62 -24.26
CA HIS A 115 59.52 -22.83 -23.48
C HIS A 115 59.21 -22.54 -22.01
N GLY A 116 59.12 -21.26 -21.62
CA GLY A 116 58.66 -20.87 -20.30
C GLY A 116 59.75 -20.50 -19.31
N ALA A 117 61.03 -20.39 -19.75
CA ALA A 117 62.06 -19.75 -18.89
C ALA A 117 61.70 -18.30 -18.59
N ARG A 118 61.93 -17.86 -17.37
CA ARG A 118 61.60 -16.52 -16.91
C ARG A 118 62.61 -15.46 -17.27
N ASP A 119 63.84 -15.85 -17.25
CA ASP A 119 65.00 -15.00 -17.58
C ASP A 119 66.12 -15.88 -18.09
N TYR A 120 67.15 -15.26 -18.71
CA TYR A 120 68.37 -15.94 -19.05
C TYR A 120 69.59 -15.08 -18.65
N LEU A 121 70.67 -15.75 -18.25
CA LEU A 121 71.89 -15.12 -17.86
C LEU A 121 73.09 -15.77 -18.57
N VAL A 122 73.97 -14.95 -19.14
CA VAL A 122 75.19 -15.45 -19.83
C VAL A 122 76.30 -15.67 -18.82
N LYS A 123 76.79 -16.89 -18.67
CA LYS A 123 77.85 -17.27 -17.69
C LYS A 123 79.08 -16.37 -17.74
N GLY A 124 79.57 -16.03 -18.92
CA GLY A 124 80.71 -15.16 -19.10
C GLY A 124 80.56 -13.67 -18.72
N GLN A 125 79.29 -13.24 -18.49
CA GLN A 125 78.94 -11.88 -18.10
C GLN A 125 78.19 -11.82 -16.74
N LEU A 126 78.17 -12.94 -16.02
CA LEU A 126 77.46 -13.07 -14.77
C LEU A 126 78.20 -12.30 -13.64
N THR A 127 77.49 -11.37 -13.03
CA THR A 127 77.94 -10.68 -11.83
C THR A 127 77.05 -10.99 -10.65
N PRO A 128 77.52 -10.88 -9.39
CA PRO A 128 76.69 -11.11 -8.22
C PRO A 128 75.39 -10.31 -8.27
N GLN A 129 75.46 -9.05 -8.68
CA GLN A 129 74.29 -8.14 -8.74
C GLN A 129 73.27 -8.59 -9.78
N LYS A 130 73.73 -9.06 -10.98
CA LYS A 130 72.81 -9.55 -12.01
C LYS A 130 72.08 -10.84 -11.57
N LEU A 131 72.80 -11.80 -10.99
CA LEU A 131 72.18 -13.03 -10.49
C LEU A 131 71.17 -12.77 -9.40
N VAL A 132 71.57 -11.98 -8.38
CA VAL A 132 70.69 -11.63 -7.25
C VAL A 132 69.47 -10.86 -7.71
N SER A 133 69.58 -9.90 -8.62
CA SER A 133 68.46 -9.13 -9.14
C SER A 133 67.48 -9.99 -9.96
N SER A 134 67.98 -10.91 -10.82
CA SER A 134 67.15 -11.80 -11.59
C SER A 134 66.36 -12.75 -10.67
N VAL A 135 67.01 -13.36 -9.67
CA VAL A 135 66.37 -14.23 -8.68
C VAL A 135 65.36 -13.47 -7.83
N ALA A 136 65.68 -12.25 -7.35
CA ALA A 136 64.75 -11.43 -6.57
C ALA A 136 63.50 -11.05 -7.36
N ASN A 137 63.66 -10.67 -8.62
CA ASN A 137 62.55 -10.39 -9.53
C ASN A 137 61.66 -11.60 -9.72
N ALA A 138 62.26 -12.77 -10.00
CA ALA A 138 61.55 -14.02 -10.17
C ALA A 138 60.74 -14.43 -8.93
N LEU A 139 61.30 -14.31 -7.74
CA LEU A 139 60.63 -14.56 -6.46
C LEU A 139 59.49 -13.56 -6.19
N THR A 140 59.69 -12.28 -6.49
CA THR A 140 58.67 -11.25 -6.31
C THR A 140 57.46 -11.53 -7.23
N GLU A 141 57.73 -11.84 -8.46
CA GLU A 141 56.70 -12.11 -9.44
C GLU A 141 55.89 -13.38 -9.12
N GLN A 142 56.59 -14.43 -8.68
CA GLN A 142 55.94 -15.66 -8.21
C GLN A 142 54.98 -15.38 -7.04
N LYS A 143 55.43 -14.58 -6.06
CA LYS A 143 54.57 -14.15 -4.92
C LYS A 143 53.32 -13.41 -5.41
N LEU A 144 53.48 -12.47 -6.33
CA LEU A 144 52.36 -11.74 -6.90
C LEU A 144 51.40 -12.66 -7.65
N GLN A 145 51.91 -13.62 -8.44
CA GLN A 145 51.08 -14.56 -9.17
C GLN A 145 50.27 -15.43 -8.21
N VAL A 146 50.90 -16.00 -7.18
CA VAL A 146 50.20 -16.80 -6.16
C VAL A 146 49.14 -16.00 -5.42
N GLN A 147 49.42 -14.70 -5.13
CA GLN A 147 48.43 -13.81 -4.51
C GLN A 147 47.26 -13.54 -5.44
N LEU A 148 47.50 -13.26 -6.72
CA LEU A 148 46.45 -13.05 -7.73
C LEU A 148 45.59 -14.27 -7.89
N ASP A 149 46.18 -15.45 -7.98
CA ASP A 149 45.42 -16.69 -8.13
C ASP A 149 44.55 -17.00 -6.90
N ARG A 150 45.09 -16.73 -5.69
CA ARG A 150 44.31 -16.82 -4.45
C ARG A 150 43.15 -15.83 -4.41
N GLN A 151 43.39 -14.60 -4.82
CA GLN A 151 42.32 -13.59 -4.89
C GLN A 151 41.25 -13.97 -5.91
N ARG A 152 41.65 -14.51 -7.09
CA ARG A 152 40.71 -14.99 -8.09
C ARG A 152 39.82 -16.11 -7.55
N GLN A 153 40.42 -17.11 -6.93
CA GLN A 153 39.66 -18.22 -6.34
C GLN A 153 38.67 -17.76 -5.26
N GLN A 154 39.13 -16.87 -4.38
CA GLN A 154 38.25 -16.28 -3.36
C GLN A 154 37.08 -15.52 -3.99
N ARG A 155 37.34 -14.72 -5.03
CA ARG A 155 36.31 -13.95 -5.73
C ARG A 155 35.31 -14.83 -6.50
N GLU A 156 35.80 -15.90 -7.13
CA GLU A 156 34.94 -16.89 -7.80
C GLU A 156 34.02 -17.60 -6.80
N LEU A 157 34.55 -18.00 -5.65
CA LEU A 157 33.77 -18.62 -4.59
C LEU A 157 32.72 -17.65 -4.03
N LEU A 158 33.10 -16.42 -3.74
CA LEU A 158 32.19 -15.38 -3.26
C LEU A 158 31.07 -15.12 -4.27
N THR A 159 31.42 -15.03 -5.56
CA THR A 159 30.44 -14.85 -6.64
C THR A 159 29.47 -16.03 -6.72
N SER A 160 29.97 -17.25 -6.61
CA SER A 160 29.16 -18.47 -6.58
C SER A 160 28.16 -18.47 -5.43
N ILE A 161 28.60 -18.07 -4.23
CA ILE A 161 27.76 -17.97 -3.04
C ILE A 161 26.71 -16.86 -3.21
N ALA A 162 27.11 -15.67 -3.68
CA ALA A 162 26.21 -14.56 -3.94
C ALA A 162 25.11 -14.94 -4.95
N LEU A 163 25.46 -15.70 -6.00
CA LEU A 163 24.47 -16.22 -6.95
C LEU A 163 23.50 -17.20 -6.29
N LYS A 164 23.98 -18.17 -5.49
CA LYS A 164 23.11 -19.11 -4.76
C LYS A 164 22.13 -18.37 -3.85
N ILE A 165 22.59 -17.34 -3.15
CA ILE A 165 21.75 -16.49 -2.29
C ILE A 165 20.70 -15.72 -3.11
N SER A 166 21.10 -15.15 -4.26
CA SER A 166 20.23 -14.29 -5.08
C SER A 166 19.16 -15.05 -5.86
N TYR A 167 19.41 -16.32 -6.21
CA TYR A 167 18.43 -17.13 -6.94
C TYR A 167 17.31 -17.70 -6.06
N SER A 168 17.48 -17.74 -4.75
CA SER A 168 16.42 -18.22 -3.86
C SER A 168 15.45 -17.10 -3.49
N ILE A 169 14.16 -17.44 -3.46
CA ILE A 169 13.07 -16.56 -2.99
C ILE A 169 12.67 -16.94 -1.55
N LYS A 170 13.16 -18.08 -1.05
CA LYS A 170 12.82 -18.57 0.27
C LYS A 170 13.85 -18.14 1.29
N LEU A 171 13.45 -17.36 2.25
CA LEU A 171 14.33 -16.84 3.30
C LEU A 171 15.20 -17.93 3.97
N PRO A 172 14.69 -19.11 4.36
CA PRO A 172 15.52 -20.15 4.96
C PRO A 172 16.65 -20.65 4.04
N GLU A 173 16.41 -20.75 2.74
CA GLU A 173 17.41 -21.21 1.76
C GLU A 173 18.49 -20.13 1.57
N ILE A 174 18.11 -18.84 1.55
CA ILE A 174 19.05 -17.71 1.49
C ILE A 174 19.99 -17.74 2.71
N LEU A 175 19.40 -17.87 3.90
CA LEU A 175 20.16 -17.85 5.16
C LEU A 175 21.10 -19.05 5.28
N GLN A 176 20.65 -20.23 4.88
CA GLN A 176 21.45 -21.45 4.95
C GLN A 176 22.63 -21.38 3.96
N ALA A 177 22.39 -20.97 2.72
CA ALA A 177 23.46 -20.81 1.71
C ALA A 177 24.52 -19.79 2.17
N ALA A 178 24.09 -18.72 2.86
CA ALA A 178 24.99 -17.71 3.37
C ALA A 178 25.89 -18.22 4.50
N VAL A 179 25.35 -18.95 5.47
CA VAL A 179 26.18 -19.49 6.57
C VAL A 179 27.13 -20.58 6.05
N GLU A 180 26.70 -21.44 5.14
CA GLU A 180 27.57 -22.45 4.54
C GLU A 180 28.72 -21.79 3.75
N GLY A 181 28.38 -20.82 2.90
CA GLY A 181 29.35 -20.07 2.13
C GLY A 181 30.31 -19.27 2.98
N ALA A 182 29.84 -18.57 4.01
CA ALA A 182 30.69 -17.84 4.94
C ALA A 182 31.68 -18.77 5.67
N ARG A 183 31.20 -19.94 6.12
CA ARG A 183 32.07 -20.90 6.79
C ARG A 183 33.16 -21.43 5.84
N GLU A 184 32.83 -21.70 4.60
CA GLU A 184 33.77 -22.18 3.58
C GLU A 184 34.80 -21.09 3.21
N LEU A 185 34.36 -19.84 2.98
CA LEU A 185 35.20 -18.69 2.66
C LEU A 185 36.23 -18.37 3.74
N LEU A 186 35.79 -18.39 5.01
CA LEU A 186 36.62 -18.04 6.15
C LEU A 186 37.40 -19.22 6.71
N GLY A 187 37.08 -20.47 6.31
CA GLY A 187 37.69 -21.68 6.88
C GLY A 187 37.48 -21.79 8.40
N CYS A 188 36.40 -21.21 8.93
CA CYS A 188 36.12 -21.17 10.36
C CYS A 188 35.29 -22.35 10.82
N ASP A 189 35.22 -22.58 12.14
CA ASP A 189 34.56 -23.74 12.72
C ASP A 189 33.03 -23.65 12.70
N ARG A 190 32.48 -22.42 12.81
CA ARG A 190 31.05 -22.15 12.83
C ARG A 190 30.73 -20.77 12.25
N THR A 191 29.62 -20.69 11.52
CA THR A 191 28.97 -19.43 11.14
C THR A 191 27.50 -19.46 11.49
N LEU A 192 26.94 -18.32 11.86
CA LEU A 192 25.59 -18.18 12.38
C LEU A 192 24.94 -16.92 11.86
N ILE A 193 23.61 -16.94 11.77
CA ILE A 193 22.82 -15.73 11.61
C ILE A 193 21.92 -15.58 12.82
N TYR A 194 22.09 -14.45 13.50
CA TYR A 194 21.26 -14.01 14.60
C TYR A 194 20.25 -12.99 14.10
N ARG A 195 18.96 -13.26 14.29
CA ARG A 195 17.87 -12.35 13.90
C ARG A 195 17.32 -11.67 15.14
N PHE A 196 17.23 -10.32 15.10
CA PHE A 196 16.58 -9.56 16.16
C PHE A 196 15.07 -9.68 16.12
N ALA A 197 14.44 -9.78 17.30
CA ALA A 197 13.02 -9.60 17.51
C ALA A 197 12.72 -8.12 17.85
N PRO A 198 11.47 -7.64 17.72
CA PRO A 198 11.12 -6.25 18.02
C PRO A 198 11.43 -5.80 19.45
N ASN A 199 11.48 -6.73 20.41
CA ASN A 199 11.85 -6.49 21.80
C ASN A 199 13.37 -6.55 22.05
N MET A 200 14.17 -6.62 20.97
CA MET A 200 15.62 -6.71 21.00
C MET A 200 16.22 -8.03 21.50
N SER A 201 15.40 -9.01 21.86
CA SER A 201 15.85 -10.40 21.93
C SER A 201 16.11 -10.93 20.53
N GLY A 202 16.65 -12.14 20.40
CA GLY A 202 16.82 -12.72 19.09
C GLY A 202 17.05 -14.22 19.14
N THR A 203 17.08 -14.79 17.95
CA THR A 203 17.22 -16.23 17.75
C THR A 203 18.23 -16.52 16.66
N PHE A 204 19.03 -17.55 16.80
CA PHE A 204 19.86 -18.08 15.73
C PHE A 204 18.96 -18.80 14.72
N VAL A 205 18.80 -18.16 13.53
CA VAL A 205 17.88 -18.62 12.47
C VAL A 205 18.54 -19.46 11.41
N ALA A 206 19.87 -19.44 11.32
CA ALA A 206 20.65 -20.32 10.47
C ALA A 206 22.02 -20.60 11.08
N GLU A 207 22.60 -21.75 10.81
CA GLU A 207 23.90 -22.18 11.29
C GLU A 207 24.56 -23.12 10.30
N ALA A 208 25.88 -22.94 10.11
CA ALA A 208 26.77 -23.94 9.54
C ALA A 208 27.89 -24.19 10.56
N VAL A 209 28.01 -25.42 11.05
CA VAL A 209 28.94 -25.80 12.12
C VAL A 209 29.59 -27.15 11.80
N LEU A 210 30.88 -27.28 12.13
CA LEU A 210 31.57 -28.57 12.02
C LEU A 210 31.01 -29.56 13.06
N PRO A 211 31.01 -30.88 12.73
CA PRO A 211 30.35 -31.89 13.58
C PRO A 211 30.86 -32.02 15.00
N GLU A 212 32.10 -31.59 15.27
CA GLU A 212 32.73 -31.61 16.60
C GLU A 212 32.21 -30.56 17.58
N TRP A 213 31.47 -29.56 17.07
CA TRP A 213 30.97 -28.44 17.89
C TRP A 213 29.47 -28.50 18.14
N SER A 214 29.04 -28.03 19.30
CA SER A 214 27.62 -28.02 19.68
C SER A 214 26.83 -26.98 18.87
N SER A 215 25.67 -27.36 18.32
CA SER A 215 24.78 -26.45 17.59
C SER A 215 24.14 -25.40 18.50
N ALA A 216 24.04 -24.18 18.00
CA ALA A 216 23.32 -23.05 18.59
C ALA A 216 21.98 -22.77 17.89
N LEU A 217 21.67 -23.45 16.79
CA LEU A 217 20.48 -23.23 15.97
C LEU A 217 19.19 -23.28 16.79
N GLY A 218 18.29 -22.32 16.55
CA GLY A 218 16.99 -22.25 17.21
C GLY A 218 17.03 -21.77 18.68
N ARG A 219 18.20 -21.55 19.26
CA ARG A 219 18.29 -21.03 20.62
C ARG A 219 17.93 -19.56 20.64
N HIS A 220 17.03 -19.22 21.56
CA HIS A 220 16.61 -17.85 21.83
C HIS A 220 17.49 -17.26 22.93
N PHE A 221 17.93 -16.02 22.74
CA PHE A 221 18.70 -15.29 23.72
C PHE A 221 17.97 -13.99 24.06
N GLU A 222 17.60 -13.89 25.34
CA GLU A 222 17.30 -12.60 25.94
C GLU A 222 18.63 -11.99 26.35
N ASP A 223 19.03 -10.93 25.67
CA ASP A 223 20.35 -10.34 25.91
C ASP A 223 20.36 -9.52 27.20
N ASN A 224 20.42 -10.21 28.32
CA ASN A 224 20.62 -9.61 29.64
C ASN A 224 22.02 -8.96 29.79
N CYS A 225 22.94 -9.24 28.86
CA CYS A 225 24.30 -8.71 28.90
C CYS A 225 24.38 -7.24 28.49
N PHE A 226 23.37 -6.74 27.77
CA PHE A 226 23.30 -5.35 27.30
C PHE A 226 22.22 -4.52 27.99
N GLN A 227 21.73 -4.94 29.17
CA GLN A 227 20.70 -4.20 29.93
C GLN A 227 21.06 -2.70 30.02
N GLY A 228 20.22 -1.84 29.42
CA GLY A 228 20.38 -0.38 29.40
C GLY A 228 21.31 0.18 28.32
N LYS A 229 22.02 -0.65 27.53
CA LYS A 229 22.91 -0.19 26.43
C LYS A 229 22.51 -0.77 25.05
N GLN A 230 21.38 -1.43 24.95
CA GLN A 230 20.91 -2.08 23.71
C GLN A 230 20.78 -1.09 22.56
N ALA A 231 20.13 0.05 22.79
CA ALA A 231 20.00 1.12 21.79
C ALA A 231 21.37 1.60 21.28
N TYR A 232 22.34 1.75 22.16
CA TYR A 232 23.70 2.17 21.81
C TYR A 232 24.45 1.14 20.96
N GLN A 233 24.27 -0.16 21.21
CA GLN A 233 24.90 -1.21 20.41
C GLN A 233 24.29 -1.27 19.00
N ILE A 234 22.97 -1.13 18.89
CA ILE A 234 22.29 -1.08 17.59
C ILE A 234 22.71 0.14 16.80
N GLU A 235 22.79 1.30 17.43
CA GLU A 235 23.28 2.51 16.79
C GLU A 235 24.69 2.30 16.22
N LYS A 236 25.56 1.59 16.91
CA LYS A 236 26.86 1.19 16.37
C LYS A 236 26.74 0.29 15.14
N TYR A 237 25.87 -0.73 15.20
CA TYR A 237 25.65 -1.60 14.05
C TYR A 237 25.02 -0.84 12.87
N LEU A 238 24.11 0.09 13.11
CA LEU A 238 23.57 0.98 12.07
C LEU A 238 24.66 1.85 11.42
N GLN A 239 25.68 2.24 12.18
CA GLN A 239 26.85 2.94 11.67
C GLN A 239 27.87 2.02 10.99
N GLY A 240 27.56 0.71 10.83
CA GLY A 240 28.43 -0.29 10.19
C GLY A 240 29.56 -0.81 11.08
N HIS A 241 29.52 -0.57 12.39
CA HIS A 241 30.52 -1.14 13.29
C HIS A 241 30.49 -2.65 13.30
N LYS A 242 31.66 -3.25 13.17
CA LYS A 242 31.89 -4.70 13.25
C LYS A 242 32.50 -5.02 14.62
N MET A 243 32.15 -6.17 15.18
CA MET A 243 32.77 -6.64 16.41
C MET A 243 33.84 -7.69 16.05
N VAL A 244 35.09 -7.37 16.34
CA VAL A 244 36.24 -8.23 16.07
C VAL A 244 36.87 -8.64 17.38
N VAL A 245 36.89 -9.92 17.67
CA VAL A 245 37.44 -10.50 18.91
C VAL A 245 38.35 -11.67 18.55
N SER A 246 39.64 -11.44 18.59
CA SER A 246 40.65 -12.48 18.29
C SER A 246 40.82 -13.48 19.42
N ASN A 247 40.59 -13.07 20.67
CA ASN A 247 40.57 -13.93 21.84
C ASN A 247 39.54 -13.45 22.87
N ILE A 248 38.52 -14.26 23.13
CA ILE A 248 37.44 -13.90 24.05
C ILE A 248 37.88 -13.72 25.50
N GLU A 249 39.01 -14.29 25.90
CA GLU A 249 39.51 -14.21 27.29
C GLU A 249 40.28 -12.92 27.57
N SER A 250 40.95 -12.36 26.58
CA SER A 250 41.70 -11.10 26.67
C SER A 250 40.95 -9.87 26.18
N ALA A 251 39.77 -10.07 25.54
CA ALA A 251 38.99 -8.98 24.99
C ALA A 251 38.22 -8.23 26.09
N ASN A 252 37.97 -6.93 25.89
CA ASN A 252 37.20 -6.09 26.78
C ASN A 252 35.67 -6.37 26.63
N LEU A 253 35.27 -7.62 26.90
CA LEU A 253 33.89 -8.09 26.89
C LEU A 253 33.33 -8.12 28.30
N THR A 254 32.01 -8.01 28.46
CA THR A 254 31.36 -8.21 29.75
C THR A 254 31.46 -9.69 30.17
N ALA A 255 31.56 -9.95 31.49
CA ALA A 255 31.64 -11.31 31.99
C ALA A 255 30.51 -12.22 31.52
N CYS A 256 29.30 -11.69 31.39
CA CYS A 256 28.14 -12.37 30.86
C CYS A 256 28.36 -12.79 29.40
N HIS A 257 28.90 -11.88 28.56
CA HIS A 257 29.15 -12.15 27.14
C HIS A 257 30.25 -13.22 26.96
N VAL A 258 31.32 -13.13 27.74
CA VAL A 258 32.39 -14.16 27.79
C VAL A 258 31.83 -15.52 28.16
N GLN A 259 30.96 -15.58 29.20
CA GLN A 259 30.35 -16.82 29.63
C GLN A 259 29.42 -17.42 28.58
N MET A 260 28.67 -16.58 27.89
CA MET A 260 27.82 -16.99 26.75
C MET A 260 28.67 -17.60 25.63
N LEU A 261 29.73 -16.92 25.20
CA LEU A 261 30.61 -17.40 24.13
C LEU A 261 31.32 -18.70 24.52
N LYS A 262 31.79 -18.84 25.80
CA LYS A 262 32.39 -20.07 26.31
C LYS A 262 31.42 -21.25 26.32
N ARG A 263 30.13 -21.03 26.51
CA ARG A 263 29.10 -22.05 26.45
C ARG A 263 29.01 -22.74 25.08
N PHE A 264 29.36 -21.97 24.01
CA PHE A 264 29.45 -22.46 22.66
C PHE A 264 30.88 -22.74 22.20
N GLN A 265 31.82 -22.84 23.14
CA GLN A 265 33.21 -23.22 22.89
C GLN A 265 33.98 -22.23 22.02
N VAL A 266 33.50 -20.99 21.90
CA VAL A 266 34.10 -19.96 21.07
C VAL A 266 35.43 -19.50 21.66
N LYS A 267 36.45 -19.33 20.82
CA LYS A 267 37.75 -18.74 21.16
C LYS A 267 37.97 -17.40 20.48
N ALA A 268 37.55 -17.27 19.21
CA ALA A 268 37.55 -16.01 18.48
C ALA A 268 36.19 -15.78 17.83
N ASN A 269 35.75 -14.52 17.75
CA ASN A 269 34.44 -14.11 17.30
C ASN A 269 34.54 -12.91 16.36
N LEU A 270 33.87 -12.99 15.20
CA LEU A 270 33.70 -11.90 14.26
C LEU A 270 32.20 -11.71 14.00
N VAL A 271 31.72 -10.48 14.16
CA VAL A 271 30.30 -10.14 13.95
C VAL A 271 30.19 -8.98 12.99
N VAL A 272 29.38 -9.14 11.96
CA VAL A 272 29.00 -8.08 11.01
C VAL A 272 27.48 -7.93 10.98
N PRO A 273 26.97 -6.69 10.92
CA PRO A 273 25.53 -6.45 10.82
C PRO A 273 25.00 -6.73 9.42
N ILE A 274 23.78 -7.25 9.34
CA ILE A 274 22.98 -7.34 8.12
C ILE A 274 22.04 -6.13 8.13
N LEU A 275 22.32 -5.15 7.28
CA LEU A 275 21.61 -3.88 7.23
C LEU A 275 20.63 -3.86 6.07
N LEU A 276 19.33 -3.75 6.36
CA LEU A 276 18.33 -3.47 5.34
C LEU A 276 18.18 -1.96 5.15
N ARG A 277 18.15 -1.51 3.90
CA ARG A 277 17.86 -0.12 3.56
C ARG A 277 16.37 0.02 3.30
N ASP A 278 15.72 0.96 3.96
CA ASP A 278 14.32 1.26 3.65
C ASP A 278 14.24 1.92 2.26
N ILE A 279 13.52 1.26 1.34
CA ILE A 279 13.29 1.75 -0.03
C ILE A 279 12.22 2.85 -0.03
N SER A 280 11.45 3.00 1.06
CA SER A 280 10.46 4.05 1.23
C SER A 280 11.14 5.32 1.76
N LEU A 281 11.02 6.44 1.06
CA LEU A 281 11.24 7.87 1.35
C LEU A 281 12.06 8.33 2.59
N SER A 282 12.25 7.54 3.62
CA SER A 282 13.14 7.76 4.75
C SER A 282 14.41 6.92 4.56
N SER A 283 15.54 7.59 4.34
CA SER A 283 16.88 7.00 4.12
C SER A 283 17.42 6.23 5.34
N GLU A 284 16.58 5.69 6.19
CA GLU A 284 16.96 5.02 7.43
C GLU A 284 17.25 3.53 7.18
N SER A 285 18.46 3.12 7.54
CA SER A 285 18.83 1.69 7.57
C SER A 285 18.34 1.04 8.86
N SER A 286 17.88 -0.19 8.77
CA SER A 286 17.53 -1.01 9.94
C SER A 286 18.47 -2.21 10.06
N VAL A 287 18.80 -2.60 11.29
CA VAL A 287 19.56 -3.84 11.54
C VAL A 287 18.58 -5.01 11.52
N TRP A 288 18.64 -5.84 10.48
CA TRP A 288 17.82 -7.04 10.38
C TRP A 288 18.33 -8.16 11.28
N GLY A 289 19.67 -8.29 11.36
CA GLY A 289 20.33 -9.33 12.11
C GLY A 289 21.83 -9.18 12.08
N LEU A 290 22.51 -10.22 12.55
CA LEU A 290 23.98 -10.29 12.59
C LEU A 290 24.44 -11.56 11.87
N LEU A 291 25.46 -11.46 11.03
CA LEU A 291 26.23 -12.57 10.50
C LEU A 291 27.47 -12.75 11.38
N ILE A 292 27.68 -13.94 11.91
CA ILE A 292 28.66 -14.24 12.96
C ILE A 292 29.54 -15.38 12.52
N ALA A 293 30.85 -15.23 12.69
CA ALA A 293 31.84 -16.29 12.46
C ALA A 293 32.63 -16.59 13.74
N HIS A 294 32.82 -17.87 14.04
CA HIS A 294 33.51 -18.35 15.22
C HIS A 294 34.66 -19.28 14.86
N HIS A 295 35.82 -19.07 15.49
CA HIS A 295 36.81 -20.10 15.71
C HIS A 295 36.64 -20.69 17.12
N CYS A 296 36.48 -22.01 17.19
CA CYS A 296 36.22 -22.72 18.44
C CYS A 296 37.45 -23.48 18.93
N LYS A 297 38.34 -23.90 18.04
CA LYS A 297 39.53 -24.70 18.35
C LYS A 297 40.65 -23.83 18.94
N THR A 298 40.99 -22.72 18.29
CA THR A 298 42.13 -21.85 18.65
C THR A 298 41.69 -20.39 18.64
N VAL A 299 42.48 -19.52 19.27
CA VAL A 299 42.42 -18.07 19.05
C VAL A 299 42.80 -17.78 17.61
N HIS A 300 42.22 -16.73 17.03
CA HIS A 300 42.44 -16.38 15.63
C HIS A 300 42.52 -14.86 15.45
N GLU A 301 43.59 -14.41 14.82
CA GLU A 301 43.73 -13.01 14.41
C GLU A 301 43.01 -12.77 13.08
N TRP A 302 41.86 -12.07 13.17
CA TRP A 302 41.06 -11.76 12.00
C TRP A 302 41.78 -10.79 11.07
N LYS A 303 42.04 -11.22 9.84
CA LYS A 303 42.69 -10.39 8.80
C LYS A 303 41.66 -9.45 8.15
N THR A 304 42.14 -8.34 7.65
CA THR A 304 41.31 -7.34 6.94
C THR A 304 40.54 -7.95 5.79
N ASP A 305 41.12 -8.93 5.06
CA ASP A 305 40.45 -9.63 3.95
C ASP A 305 39.26 -10.45 4.44
N GLU A 306 39.39 -11.13 5.58
CA GLU A 306 38.31 -11.92 6.18
C GLU A 306 37.13 -11.04 6.63
N LEU A 307 37.45 -9.86 7.20
CA LEU A 307 36.45 -8.86 7.56
C LEU A 307 35.69 -8.34 6.32
N ASN A 308 36.42 -8.04 5.25
CA ASN A 308 35.84 -7.52 4.01
C ASN A 308 34.96 -8.60 3.33
N LEU A 309 35.40 -9.86 3.30
CA LEU A 309 34.62 -10.98 2.74
C LEU A 309 33.30 -11.19 3.49
N LEU A 310 33.32 -11.18 4.82
CA LEU A 310 32.10 -11.35 5.61
C LEU A 310 31.16 -10.16 5.47
N ASP A 311 31.70 -8.94 5.37
CA ASP A 311 30.93 -7.73 5.14
C ASP A 311 30.25 -7.73 3.76
N GLU A 312 31.00 -8.07 2.71
CA GLU A 312 30.45 -8.19 1.36
C GLU A 312 29.33 -9.23 1.29
N LEU A 313 29.50 -10.35 1.97
CA LEU A 313 28.49 -11.38 2.06
C LEU A 313 27.24 -10.87 2.83
N SER A 314 27.42 -10.10 3.91
CA SER A 314 26.31 -9.50 4.66
C SER A 314 25.49 -8.54 3.81
N VAL A 315 26.12 -7.78 2.93
CA VAL A 315 25.45 -6.88 1.96
C VAL A 315 24.65 -7.69 0.92
N GLN A 316 25.24 -8.76 0.36
CA GLN A 316 24.53 -9.63 -0.58
C GLN A 316 23.32 -10.29 0.06
N MET A 317 23.45 -10.72 1.31
CA MET A 317 22.33 -11.25 2.09
C MET A 317 21.22 -10.22 2.29
N ALA A 318 21.58 -8.98 2.65
CA ALA A 318 20.62 -7.92 2.86
C ALA A 318 19.78 -7.69 1.60
N ILE A 319 20.41 -7.63 0.43
CA ILE A 319 19.75 -7.48 -0.87
C ILE A 319 18.81 -8.66 -1.13
N ALA A 320 19.27 -9.89 -0.92
CA ALA A 320 18.48 -11.09 -1.16
C ALA A 320 17.27 -11.20 -0.21
N ILE A 321 17.46 -10.84 1.07
CA ILE A 321 16.38 -10.80 2.07
C ILE A 321 15.31 -9.78 1.65
N GLN A 322 15.71 -8.55 1.29
CA GLN A 322 14.78 -7.52 0.82
C GLN A 322 14.02 -7.96 -0.43
N HIS A 323 14.72 -8.58 -1.38
CA HIS A 323 14.09 -9.10 -2.59
C HIS A 323 13.07 -10.20 -2.27
N ALA A 324 13.40 -11.15 -1.40
CA ALA A 324 12.50 -12.22 -0.98
C ALA A 324 11.25 -11.67 -0.26
N GLU A 325 11.41 -10.72 0.66
CA GLU A 325 10.30 -10.06 1.36
C GLU A 325 9.41 -9.27 0.39
N LEU A 326 10.00 -8.53 -0.55
CA LEU A 326 9.27 -7.78 -1.57
C LEU A 326 8.41 -8.71 -2.45
N VAL A 327 8.99 -9.82 -2.93
CA VAL A 327 8.28 -10.81 -3.76
C VAL A 327 7.12 -11.45 -2.99
N LEU A 328 7.32 -11.79 -1.71
CA LEU A 328 6.27 -12.34 -0.86
C LEU A 328 5.12 -11.34 -0.65
N ASN A 329 5.44 -10.09 -0.35
CA ASN A 329 4.47 -9.02 -0.17
C ASN A 329 3.69 -8.73 -1.46
N LEU A 330 4.38 -8.72 -2.60
CA LEU A 330 3.76 -8.53 -3.91
C LEU A 330 2.78 -9.67 -4.23
N LYS A 331 3.17 -10.93 -4.01
CA LYS A 331 2.29 -12.10 -4.20
C LYS A 331 1.05 -12.03 -3.30
N ALA A 332 1.22 -11.65 -2.03
CA ALA A 332 0.11 -11.50 -1.09
C ALA A 332 -0.86 -10.37 -1.53
N THR A 333 -0.32 -9.24 -1.99
CA THR A 333 -1.10 -8.10 -2.49
C THR A 333 -1.86 -8.45 -3.76
N LEU A 334 -1.22 -9.14 -4.72
CA LEU A 334 -1.86 -9.61 -5.94
C LEU A 334 -3.02 -10.56 -5.64
N LYS A 335 -2.84 -11.49 -4.71
CA LYS A 335 -3.89 -12.41 -4.30
C LYS A 335 -5.10 -11.69 -3.66
N LYS A 336 -4.83 -10.68 -2.81
CA LYS A 336 -5.89 -9.82 -2.25
C LYS A 336 -6.61 -9.03 -3.33
N ARG A 337 -5.88 -8.45 -4.27
CA ARG A 337 -6.46 -7.69 -5.39
C ARG A 337 -7.37 -8.55 -6.26
N GLN A 338 -6.94 -9.78 -6.59
CA GLN A 338 -7.77 -10.72 -7.35
C GLN A 338 -9.08 -11.08 -6.62
N ALA A 339 -9.02 -11.30 -5.31
CA ALA A 339 -10.21 -11.57 -4.50
C ALA A 339 -11.19 -10.38 -4.51
N ILE A 340 -10.69 -9.13 -4.36
CA ILE A 340 -11.51 -7.93 -4.43
C ILE A 340 -12.13 -7.74 -5.82
N GLU A 341 -11.37 -8.00 -6.87
CA GLU A 341 -11.85 -7.90 -8.26
C GLU A 341 -12.99 -8.88 -8.53
N TYR A 342 -12.92 -10.09 -7.97
CA TYR A 342 -13.98 -11.08 -8.07
C TYR A 342 -15.26 -10.62 -7.35
N GLN A 343 -15.14 -10.11 -6.11
CA GLN A 343 -16.26 -9.56 -5.36
C GLN A 343 -16.89 -8.34 -6.05
N LEU A 344 -16.08 -7.48 -6.63
CA LEU A 344 -16.56 -6.30 -7.36
C LEU A 344 -17.39 -6.71 -8.59
N ARG A 345 -16.97 -7.73 -9.33
CA ARG A 345 -17.76 -8.29 -10.45
C ARG A 345 -19.13 -8.78 -10.01
N ASP A 346 -19.20 -9.53 -8.91
CA ASP A 346 -20.47 -10.02 -8.39
C ASP A 346 -21.40 -8.86 -7.99
N HIS A 347 -20.88 -7.84 -7.32
CA HIS A 347 -21.65 -6.64 -6.97
C HIS A 347 -22.14 -5.87 -8.20
N ILE A 348 -21.32 -5.76 -9.27
CA ILE A 348 -21.75 -5.11 -10.52
C ILE A 348 -22.95 -5.84 -11.12
N ILE A 349 -22.91 -7.17 -11.19
CA ILE A 349 -24.02 -7.98 -11.71
C ILE A 349 -25.29 -7.79 -10.86
N GLU A 350 -25.17 -7.70 -9.54
CA GLU A 350 -26.29 -7.47 -8.63
C GLU A 350 -26.89 -6.07 -8.82
N ILE A 351 -26.04 -5.06 -8.95
CA ILE A 351 -26.46 -3.67 -9.22
C ILE A 351 -27.20 -3.59 -10.57
N GLU A 352 -26.69 -4.22 -11.63
CA GLU A 352 -27.35 -4.24 -12.95
C GLU A 352 -28.73 -4.87 -12.87
N LYS A 353 -28.88 -6.01 -12.18
CA LYS A 353 -30.19 -6.64 -11.96
C LYS A 353 -31.15 -5.74 -11.19
N THR A 354 -30.64 -5.06 -10.16
CA THR A 354 -31.44 -4.16 -9.33
C THR A 354 -31.88 -2.94 -10.12
N ASN A 355 -30.99 -2.35 -10.91
CA ASN A 355 -31.32 -1.22 -11.80
C ASN A 355 -32.37 -1.60 -12.85
N LEU A 356 -32.26 -2.79 -13.44
CA LEU A 356 -33.27 -3.28 -14.39
C LEU A 356 -34.65 -3.41 -13.73
N ARG A 357 -34.70 -3.99 -12.53
CA ARG A 357 -35.96 -4.10 -11.76
C ARG A 357 -36.52 -2.73 -11.39
N LEU A 358 -35.65 -1.81 -10.96
CA LEU A 358 -36.06 -0.45 -10.61
C LEU A 358 -36.68 0.25 -11.83
N SER A 359 -36.01 0.19 -12.99
CA SER A 359 -36.49 0.77 -14.23
C SER A 359 -37.87 0.22 -14.63
N GLN A 360 -38.07 -1.10 -14.57
CA GLN A 360 -39.35 -1.73 -14.85
C GLN A 360 -40.45 -1.29 -13.87
N THR A 361 -40.11 -1.19 -12.57
CA THR A 361 -41.07 -0.77 -11.54
C THR A 361 -41.44 0.71 -11.73
N THR A 362 -40.49 1.55 -12.03
CA THR A 362 -40.73 2.98 -12.29
C THR A 362 -41.67 3.16 -13.50
N HIS A 363 -41.38 2.46 -14.59
CA HIS A 363 -42.22 2.52 -15.78
C HIS A 363 -43.66 2.06 -15.50
N LEU A 364 -43.84 0.96 -14.74
CA LEU A 364 -45.15 0.47 -14.34
C LEU A 364 -45.91 1.47 -13.45
N LEU A 365 -45.18 2.13 -12.51
CA LEU A 365 -45.77 3.17 -11.65
C LEU A 365 -46.22 4.39 -12.45
N GLU A 366 -45.43 4.81 -13.41
CA GLU A 366 -45.78 5.92 -14.34
C GLU A 366 -47.05 5.58 -15.13
N GLN A 367 -47.12 4.38 -15.71
CA GLN A 367 -48.28 3.90 -16.44
C GLN A 367 -49.55 3.86 -15.55
N ARG A 368 -49.43 3.31 -14.34
CA ARG A 368 -50.56 3.26 -13.39
C ARG A 368 -51.02 4.65 -12.93
N ASN A 369 -50.07 5.56 -12.79
CA ASN A 369 -50.38 6.95 -12.42
C ASN A 369 -51.17 7.62 -13.57
N GLN A 370 -50.77 7.39 -14.80
CA GLN A 370 -51.45 7.90 -15.98
C GLN A 370 -52.86 7.31 -16.14
N GLU A 371 -53.04 6.00 -15.98
CA GLU A 371 -54.34 5.32 -15.98
C GLU A 371 -55.27 5.89 -14.91
N LEU A 372 -54.77 6.15 -13.69
CA LEU A 372 -55.56 6.74 -12.59
C LEU A 372 -56.01 8.16 -12.91
N ASP A 373 -55.17 8.93 -13.61
CA ASP A 373 -55.50 10.28 -14.02
C ASP A 373 -56.59 10.32 -15.08
N GLU A 374 -56.45 9.50 -16.11
CA GLU A 374 -57.48 9.35 -17.17
C GLU A 374 -58.80 8.90 -16.57
N PHE A 375 -58.78 7.90 -15.68
CA PHE A 375 -59.97 7.46 -14.98
C PHE A 375 -60.64 8.58 -14.18
N SER A 376 -59.85 9.35 -13.42
CA SER A 376 -60.33 10.46 -12.59
C SER A 376 -61.00 11.55 -13.44
N TYR A 377 -60.41 11.84 -14.60
CA TYR A 377 -60.92 12.84 -15.53
C TYR A 377 -62.25 12.36 -16.19
N ILE A 378 -62.30 11.16 -16.76
CA ILE A 378 -63.45 10.60 -17.44
C ILE A 378 -64.62 10.44 -16.45
N ALA A 379 -64.38 9.85 -15.28
CA ALA A 379 -65.39 9.65 -14.26
C ALA A 379 -66.02 10.98 -13.80
N SER A 380 -65.20 12.03 -13.64
CA SER A 380 -65.69 13.33 -13.21
C SER A 380 -66.52 14.02 -14.31
N HIS A 381 -66.08 13.94 -15.59
CA HIS A 381 -66.84 14.50 -16.72
C HIS A 381 -68.19 13.79 -16.87
N ASP A 382 -68.21 12.48 -16.78
CA ASP A 382 -69.45 11.70 -16.96
C ASP A 382 -70.44 11.84 -15.80
N LEU A 383 -69.95 12.20 -14.60
CA LEU A 383 -70.80 12.52 -13.47
C LEU A 383 -71.34 13.98 -13.54
N GLN A 384 -70.64 14.92 -14.15
CA GLN A 384 -71.10 16.30 -14.29
C GLN A 384 -72.29 16.45 -15.24
N ALA A 385 -72.35 15.68 -16.34
CA ALA A 385 -73.40 15.77 -17.34
C ALA A 385 -74.80 15.48 -16.75
N PRO A 386 -75.05 14.32 -16.07
CA PRO A 386 -76.35 14.04 -15.46
C PRO A 386 -76.71 15.02 -14.34
N LEU A 387 -75.73 15.47 -13.55
CA LEU A 387 -75.98 16.44 -12.50
C LEU A 387 -76.41 17.81 -13.03
N ARG A 388 -75.84 18.26 -14.15
CA ARG A 388 -76.34 19.48 -14.84
C ARG A 388 -77.75 19.29 -15.31
N GLY A 389 -78.13 18.09 -15.83
CA GLY A 389 -79.50 17.80 -16.20
C GLY A 389 -80.46 17.88 -15.02
N ILE A 390 -80.09 17.30 -13.87
CA ILE A 390 -80.91 17.39 -12.65
C ILE A 390 -81.02 18.83 -12.14
N ALA A 391 -79.91 19.61 -12.16
CA ALA A 391 -79.93 21.02 -11.79
C ALA A 391 -80.91 21.84 -12.62
N ASN A 392 -80.83 21.71 -13.95
CA ASN A 392 -81.68 22.41 -14.86
C ASN A 392 -83.16 22.05 -14.67
N LEU A 393 -83.46 20.74 -14.52
CA LEU A 393 -84.79 20.27 -14.29
C LEU A 393 -85.37 20.81 -12.98
N ALA A 394 -84.58 20.81 -11.90
CA ALA A 394 -84.96 21.38 -10.61
C ALA A 394 -85.18 22.90 -10.66
N GLU A 395 -84.37 23.59 -11.45
CA GLU A 395 -84.51 25.04 -11.67
C GLU A 395 -85.76 25.34 -12.47
N TRP A 396 -85.99 24.64 -13.55
CA TRP A 396 -87.24 24.82 -14.34
C TRP A 396 -88.48 24.54 -13.53
N LEU A 397 -88.53 23.46 -12.75
CA LEU A 397 -89.62 23.16 -11.84
C LEU A 397 -89.85 24.27 -10.82
N ALA A 398 -88.78 24.87 -10.28
CA ALA A 398 -88.85 25.99 -9.34
C ALA A 398 -89.45 27.21 -10.01
N GLN A 399 -89.08 27.47 -11.27
CA GLN A 399 -89.57 28.61 -12.04
C GLN A 399 -91.06 28.40 -12.47
N ASP A 400 -91.39 27.21 -13.02
CA ASP A 400 -92.71 26.93 -13.51
C ASP A 400 -93.78 26.86 -12.41
N LEU A 401 -93.40 26.39 -11.23
CA LEU A 401 -94.28 26.19 -10.11
C LEU A 401 -94.21 27.29 -9.04
N ASN A 402 -93.51 28.42 -9.35
CA ASN A 402 -93.29 29.51 -8.41
C ASN A 402 -94.66 30.04 -7.86
N GLY A 403 -94.80 30.01 -6.51
CA GLY A 403 -96.05 30.45 -5.80
C GLY A 403 -97.22 29.45 -5.88
N GLN A 404 -97.00 28.28 -6.51
CA GLN A 404 -98.06 27.24 -6.61
C GLN A 404 -97.75 25.99 -5.75
N LEU A 405 -96.58 25.85 -5.22
CA LEU A 405 -96.17 24.73 -4.41
C LEU A 405 -96.50 24.92 -2.92
N PRO A 406 -96.97 23.84 -2.24
CA PRO A 406 -96.98 23.83 -0.78
C PRO A 406 -95.56 24.15 -0.19
N PRO A 407 -95.47 24.82 0.97
CA PRO A 407 -94.21 25.17 1.56
C PRO A 407 -93.21 24.02 1.76
N GLU A 408 -93.73 22.82 2.07
CA GLU A 408 -92.94 21.58 2.22
C GLU A 408 -92.28 21.13 0.90
N ASN A 409 -93.03 21.22 -0.22
CA ASN A 409 -92.54 20.83 -1.53
C ASN A 409 -91.55 21.85 -2.06
N GLN A 410 -91.68 23.13 -1.73
CA GLN A 410 -90.73 24.18 -2.05
C GLN A 410 -89.39 23.96 -1.32
N GLN A 411 -89.43 23.62 -0.03
CA GLN A 411 -88.29 23.24 0.72
C GLN A 411 -87.55 22.03 0.15
N GLN A 412 -88.32 21.00 -0.29
CA GLN A 412 -87.73 19.82 -0.94
C GLN A 412 -87.05 20.13 -2.25
N LEU A 413 -87.60 21.01 -3.05
CA LEU A 413 -86.99 21.46 -4.33
C LEU A 413 -85.73 22.27 -4.10
N GLU A 414 -85.76 23.17 -3.13
CA GLU A 414 -84.56 23.93 -2.71
C GLU A 414 -83.47 23.01 -2.18
N LEU A 415 -83.84 21.95 -1.44
CA LEU A 415 -82.90 20.97 -0.94
C LEU A 415 -82.28 20.19 -2.11
N ILE A 416 -83.06 19.77 -3.13
CA ILE A 416 -82.57 19.10 -4.35
C ILE A 416 -81.55 19.99 -5.06
N GLN A 417 -81.88 21.26 -5.31
CA GLN A 417 -81.01 22.23 -5.93
C GLN A 417 -79.69 22.40 -5.15
N SER A 418 -79.77 22.54 -3.84
CA SER A 418 -78.61 22.65 -2.96
C SER A 418 -77.75 21.40 -3.03
N ARG A 419 -78.31 20.18 -3.00
CA ARG A 419 -77.57 18.91 -3.10
C ARG A 419 -76.88 18.75 -4.47
N VAL A 420 -77.54 19.13 -5.55
CA VAL A 420 -76.93 19.06 -6.89
C VAL A 420 -75.78 20.05 -7.03
N LEU A 421 -75.92 21.28 -6.53
CA LEU A 421 -74.86 22.27 -6.48
C LEU A 421 -73.67 21.75 -5.63
N GLN A 422 -73.95 21.13 -4.50
CA GLN A 422 -72.94 20.53 -3.63
C GLN A 422 -72.17 19.40 -4.33
N MET A 423 -72.88 18.48 -5.06
CA MET A 423 -72.25 17.42 -5.83
C MET A 423 -71.39 17.94 -6.97
N ASN A 424 -71.83 18.94 -7.72
CA ASN A 424 -71.06 19.59 -8.76
C ASN A 424 -69.78 20.18 -8.22
N ALA A 425 -69.84 20.86 -7.08
CA ALA A 425 -68.67 21.46 -6.47
C ALA A 425 -67.72 20.43 -5.87
N LEU A 426 -68.18 19.24 -5.38
CA LEU A 426 -67.33 18.13 -4.96
C LEU A 426 -66.58 17.55 -6.14
N ILE A 427 -67.23 17.31 -7.28
CA ILE A 427 -66.61 16.79 -8.50
C ILE A 427 -65.57 17.76 -9.04
N ASN A 428 -65.89 19.06 -9.09
CA ASN A 428 -64.93 20.11 -9.50
C ASN A 428 -63.70 20.16 -8.59
N GLY A 429 -63.90 20.05 -7.29
CA GLY A 429 -62.81 20.03 -6.30
C GLY A 429 -61.94 18.78 -6.44
N LEU A 430 -62.52 17.63 -6.73
CA LEU A 430 -61.78 16.37 -7.00
C LEU A 430 -60.93 16.51 -8.25
N LEU A 431 -61.48 17.08 -9.34
CA LEU A 431 -60.72 17.38 -10.56
C LEU A 431 -59.54 18.34 -10.31
N GLN A 432 -59.80 19.42 -9.57
CA GLN A 432 -58.74 20.33 -9.20
C GLN A 432 -57.65 19.64 -8.37
N TYR A 433 -58.05 18.80 -7.40
CA TYR A 433 -57.12 18.01 -6.61
C TYR A 433 -56.27 17.09 -7.48
N ALA A 434 -56.88 16.43 -8.47
CA ALA A 434 -56.16 15.55 -9.40
C ALA A 434 -55.16 16.29 -10.30
N ARG A 435 -55.43 17.55 -10.68
CA ARG A 435 -54.61 18.36 -11.59
C ARG A 435 -53.41 19.05 -10.89
N VAL A 436 -53.50 19.26 -9.57
CA VAL A 436 -52.40 19.92 -8.83
C VAL A 436 -51.08 19.22 -9.02
N GLY A 437 -50.05 19.93 -9.45
CA GLY A 437 -48.70 19.47 -9.68
C GLY A 437 -48.44 18.87 -11.05
N LYS A 438 -49.44 18.86 -11.96
CA LYS A 438 -49.34 18.27 -13.32
C LYS A 438 -49.30 19.33 -14.44
N GLU A 439 -49.91 20.48 -14.24
CA GLU A 439 -49.86 21.58 -15.18
C GLU A 439 -48.56 22.38 -14.97
N ASN A 440 -47.78 22.46 -16.04
CA ASN A 440 -46.58 23.27 -16.01
C ASN A 440 -46.95 24.76 -16.18
N ILE A 441 -47.41 25.35 -15.10
CA ILE A 441 -47.74 26.80 -15.06
C ILE A 441 -46.40 27.53 -14.89
N GLY A 442 -45.99 28.30 -15.89
CA GLY A 442 -44.70 29.01 -15.87
C GLY A 442 -44.57 29.89 -14.61
N SER A 443 -43.39 29.83 -14.00
CA SER A 443 -43.01 30.73 -12.91
C SER A 443 -42.85 32.16 -13.46
N MET A 444 -43.39 33.13 -12.72
CA MET A 444 -43.29 34.57 -13.05
C MET A 444 -43.07 35.40 -11.78
N PRO A 445 -42.54 36.62 -11.90
CA PRO A 445 -42.46 37.54 -10.76
C PRO A 445 -43.84 37.91 -10.24
N VAL A 446 -44.16 37.53 -9.02
CA VAL A 446 -45.45 37.78 -8.35
C VAL A 446 -45.23 38.72 -7.15
N ASN A 447 -45.84 39.90 -7.20
CA ASN A 447 -45.88 40.79 -6.06
C ASN A 447 -46.92 40.28 -5.06
N ILE A 448 -46.48 39.84 -3.89
CA ILE A 448 -47.34 39.21 -2.88
C ILE A 448 -48.36 40.22 -2.30
N SER A 449 -47.97 41.48 -2.13
CA SER A 449 -48.92 42.51 -1.65
C SER A 449 -50.08 42.68 -2.62
N GLN A 450 -49.81 42.83 -3.91
CA GLN A 450 -50.81 42.97 -4.96
C GLN A 450 -51.70 41.72 -5.07
N LEU A 451 -51.10 40.51 -4.98
CA LEU A 451 -51.83 39.25 -5.00
C LEU A 451 -52.80 39.13 -3.83
N LEU A 452 -52.40 39.55 -2.61
CA LEU A 452 -53.28 39.57 -1.45
C LEU A 452 -54.42 40.61 -1.57
N GLU A 453 -54.13 41.78 -2.10
CA GLU A 453 -55.17 42.78 -2.42
C GLU A 453 -56.21 42.23 -3.39
N GLU A 454 -55.79 41.56 -4.45
CA GLU A 454 -56.67 40.90 -5.41
C GLU A 454 -57.51 39.78 -4.76
N VAL A 455 -56.92 38.97 -3.89
CA VAL A 455 -57.62 37.89 -3.17
C VAL A 455 -58.67 38.47 -2.23
N VAL A 456 -58.33 39.48 -1.46
CA VAL A 456 -59.26 40.13 -0.53
C VAL A 456 -60.41 40.80 -1.31
N GLY A 457 -60.10 41.47 -2.43
CA GLY A 457 -61.11 42.09 -3.29
C GLY A 457 -62.11 41.10 -3.89
N LEU A 458 -61.66 39.87 -4.21
CA LEU A 458 -62.52 38.80 -4.73
C LEU A 458 -63.40 38.14 -3.64
N LEU A 459 -62.92 38.09 -2.40
CA LEU A 459 -63.65 37.46 -1.28
C LEU A 459 -64.75 38.35 -0.69
N VAL A 460 -64.76 39.64 -1.00
CA VAL A 460 -65.76 40.62 -0.56
C VAL A 460 -66.15 40.44 0.92
N PRO A 461 -65.20 40.68 1.86
CA PRO A 461 -65.50 40.49 3.28
C PRO A 461 -66.61 41.42 3.76
N PRO A 462 -67.35 41.08 4.85
CA PRO A 462 -68.36 42.00 5.47
C PRO A 462 -67.77 43.35 5.77
N ALA A 463 -68.57 44.41 5.74
CA ALA A 463 -68.16 45.83 5.87
C ALA A 463 -67.30 46.13 7.11
N ASN A 464 -67.53 45.43 8.22
CA ASN A 464 -66.79 45.59 9.46
C ASN A 464 -65.63 44.57 9.67
N PHE A 465 -65.43 43.68 8.71
CA PHE A 465 -64.43 42.63 8.79
C PHE A 465 -63.05 43.16 8.31
N GLN A 466 -62.03 42.94 9.09
CA GLN A 466 -60.72 43.50 8.80
C GLN A 466 -59.73 42.40 8.33
N VAL A 467 -59.14 42.55 7.17
CA VAL A 467 -58.03 41.72 6.70
C VAL A 467 -56.76 42.59 6.68
N GLN A 468 -55.77 42.22 7.49
CA GLN A 468 -54.55 42.99 7.67
C GLN A 468 -53.33 42.18 7.20
N PHE A 469 -52.40 42.79 6.47
CA PHE A 469 -51.13 42.21 6.08
C PHE A 469 -50.06 43.31 6.00
N PRO A 470 -48.74 42.99 6.08
CA PRO A 470 -47.68 43.97 5.99
C PRO A 470 -47.73 44.77 4.69
N SER A 471 -47.50 46.06 4.77
CA SER A 471 -47.55 46.98 3.62
C SER A 471 -46.43 46.76 2.60
N SER A 472 -45.39 46.05 2.96
CA SER A 472 -44.28 45.71 2.07
C SER A 472 -43.97 44.20 2.15
N LEU A 473 -44.35 43.45 1.13
CA LEU A 473 -44.05 42.02 0.97
C LEU A 473 -43.16 41.80 -0.24
N PRO A 474 -42.33 40.74 -0.24
CA PRO A 474 -41.38 40.48 -1.31
C PRO A 474 -42.10 40.10 -2.63
N THR A 475 -41.42 40.29 -3.75
CA THR A 475 -41.79 39.70 -5.04
C THR A 475 -41.12 38.32 -5.14
N LEU A 476 -41.89 37.30 -5.49
CA LEU A 476 -41.41 35.91 -5.64
C LEU A 476 -41.49 35.48 -7.10
N GLU A 477 -40.46 34.79 -7.53
CA GLU A 477 -40.50 34.00 -8.79
C GLU A 477 -41.30 32.73 -8.54
N THR A 478 -42.61 32.76 -8.87
CA THR A 478 -43.51 31.63 -8.56
C THR A 478 -44.73 31.59 -9.48
N GLU A 479 -45.49 30.52 -9.37
CA GLU A 479 -46.77 30.34 -10.03
C GLU A 479 -47.88 31.06 -9.26
N GLY A 480 -48.10 32.30 -9.62
CA GLY A 480 -49.03 33.20 -8.94
C GLY A 480 -50.46 32.64 -8.81
N LEU A 481 -50.94 31.86 -9.78
CA LEU A 481 -52.28 31.26 -9.72
C LEU A 481 -52.44 30.27 -8.58
N LEU A 482 -51.43 29.41 -8.35
CA LEU A 482 -51.46 28.44 -7.25
C LEU A 482 -51.34 29.10 -5.90
N LEU A 483 -50.47 30.09 -5.75
CA LEU A 483 -50.33 30.83 -4.52
C LEU A 483 -51.60 31.66 -4.22
N LYS A 484 -52.23 32.26 -5.24
CA LYS A 484 -53.54 32.91 -5.15
C LYS A 484 -54.61 31.97 -4.64
N GLN A 485 -54.64 30.73 -5.13
CA GLN A 485 -55.57 29.70 -4.67
C GLN A 485 -55.35 29.31 -3.21
N VAL A 486 -54.10 29.17 -2.74
CA VAL A 486 -53.77 28.90 -1.34
C VAL A 486 -54.28 30.00 -0.45
N PHE A 487 -54.02 31.28 -0.73
CA PHE A 487 -54.50 32.40 0.04
C PHE A 487 -56.01 32.53 0.00
N SER A 488 -56.61 32.37 -1.17
CA SER A 488 -58.07 32.42 -1.32
C SER A 488 -58.78 31.40 -0.46
N ASN A 489 -58.24 30.14 -0.40
CA ASN A 489 -58.80 29.08 0.45
C ASN A 489 -58.62 29.39 1.94
N LEU A 490 -57.44 29.85 2.39
CA LEU A 490 -57.15 30.08 3.79
C LEU A 490 -57.89 31.32 4.32
N ILE A 491 -57.84 32.45 3.61
CA ILE A 491 -58.54 33.68 3.97
C ILE A 491 -60.06 33.49 3.84
N GLY A 492 -60.52 32.81 2.77
CA GLY A 492 -61.93 32.47 2.59
C GLY A 492 -62.49 31.59 3.71
N ASN A 493 -61.72 30.62 4.22
CA ASN A 493 -62.11 29.80 5.37
C ASN A 493 -62.21 30.67 6.64
N ALA A 494 -61.25 31.58 6.90
CA ALA A 494 -61.27 32.47 8.02
C ALA A 494 -62.52 33.39 8.03
N ILE A 495 -62.88 33.94 6.87
CA ILE A 495 -64.10 34.79 6.73
C ILE A 495 -65.37 33.96 6.90
N LYS A 496 -65.43 32.81 6.23
CA LYS A 496 -66.65 31.99 6.14
C LYS A 496 -67.04 31.30 7.45
N HIS A 497 -66.06 30.89 8.23
CA HIS A 497 -66.28 30.16 9.49
C HIS A 497 -66.23 31.08 10.72
N HIS A 498 -66.17 32.40 10.51
CA HIS A 498 -66.25 33.38 11.57
C HIS A 498 -67.72 33.56 12.01
N GLU A 499 -67.95 33.54 13.29
CA GLU A 499 -69.33 33.67 13.85
C GLU A 499 -69.79 35.13 13.96
N ARG A 500 -68.82 36.09 13.89
CA ARG A 500 -69.09 37.52 14.01
C ARG A 500 -68.87 38.25 12.68
N THR A 501 -69.55 39.39 12.47
CA THR A 501 -69.43 40.23 11.27
C THR A 501 -68.25 41.22 11.36
N ASP A 502 -67.65 41.35 12.54
CA ASP A 502 -66.58 42.30 12.90
C ASP A 502 -65.26 41.56 13.17
N GLY A 503 -65.02 40.45 12.54
CA GLY A 503 -63.82 39.62 12.72
C GLY A 503 -62.56 40.23 12.12
N LYS A 504 -61.42 39.69 12.57
CA LYS A 504 -60.07 40.08 12.10
C LYS A 504 -59.34 38.87 11.53
N VAL A 505 -58.74 39.06 10.36
CA VAL A 505 -57.72 38.14 9.79
C VAL A 505 -56.40 38.88 9.64
N GLU A 506 -55.33 38.31 10.14
CA GLU A 506 -53.99 38.86 10.05
C GLU A 506 -53.06 37.93 9.30
N ILE A 507 -52.34 38.41 8.29
CA ILE A 507 -51.39 37.64 7.54
C ILE A 507 -49.97 38.04 7.98
N LEU A 508 -49.26 37.09 8.55
CA LEU A 508 -47.88 37.23 8.99
C LEU A 508 -46.94 36.58 8.00
N VAL A 509 -45.77 37.18 7.78
CA VAL A 509 -44.74 36.64 6.90
C VAL A 509 -43.41 36.60 7.64
N LYS A 510 -42.78 35.43 7.63
CA LYS A 510 -41.47 35.22 8.23
C LYS A 510 -40.50 34.74 7.17
N ASP A 511 -39.42 35.44 7.03
CA ASP A 511 -38.33 35.07 6.11
C ASP A 511 -37.48 33.93 6.72
N GLN A 512 -37.31 32.84 5.97
CA GLN A 512 -36.41 31.74 6.25
C GLN A 512 -35.46 31.60 5.05
N GLU A 513 -34.24 31.11 5.25
CA GLU A 513 -33.15 31.12 4.25
C GLU A 513 -33.59 30.85 2.81
N SER A 514 -34.28 29.74 2.54
CA SER A 514 -34.74 29.30 1.21
C SER A 514 -36.26 29.35 1.01
N LEU A 515 -37.04 29.59 2.07
CA LEU A 515 -38.49 29.55 2.11
C LEU A 515 -39.06 30.85 2.69
N LEU A 516 -40.27 31.19 2.33
CA LEU A 516 -41.10 32.15 3.09
C LEU A 516 -42.17 31.39 3.86
N GLN A 517 -42.31 31.64 5.13
CA GLN A 517 -43.43 31.16 5.93
C GLN A 517 -44.54 32.22 5.97
N PHE A 518 -45.71 31.85 5.50
CA PHE A 518 -46.92 32.64 5.62
C PHE A 518 -47.81 32.06 6.71
N THR A 519 -48.38 32.91 7.56
CA THR A 519 -49.32 32.49 8.59
C THR A 519 -50.56 33.35 8.46
N VAL A 520 -51.72 32.73 8.27
CA VAL A 520 -53.03 33.36 8.23
C VAL A 520 -53.69 33.12 9.60
N VAL A 521 -53.86 34.16 10.37
CA VAL A 521 -54.41 34.12 11.75
C VAL A 521 -55.79 34.73 11.74
N ASP A 522 -56.78 34.03 12.27
CA ASP A 522 -58.16 34.55 12.52
C ASP A 522 -58.49 34.54 14.01
N ASP A 523 -59.40 35.43 14.42
CA ASP A 523 -59.96 35.53 15.77
C ASP A 523 -61.33 34.82 15.90
N GLY A 524 -61.55 33.78 15.08
CA GLY A 524 -62.75 33.00 15.00
C GLY A 524 -62.91 31.95 16.12
N PRO A 525 -63.81 30.99 15.95
CA PRO A 525 -64.15 29.99 16.98
C PRO A 525 -63.05 29.00 17.29
N GLY A 526 -62.01 28.91 16.44
CA GLY A 526 -60.93 27.98 16.61
C GLY A 526 -61.29 26.54 16.27
N ILE A 527 -60.26 25.66 16.26
CA ILE A 527 -60.38 24.23 15.90
C ILE A 527 -59.79 23.38 17.04
N ALA A 528 -60.56 22.43 17.53
CA ALA A 528 -60.07 21.53 18.57
C ALA A 528 -58.92 20.66 18.07
N PRO A 529 -57.88 20.39 18.89
CA PRO A 529 -56.65 19.71 18.50
C PRO A 529 -56.87 18.32 17.85
N GLU A 530 -57.93 17.62 18.20
CA GLU A 530 -58.28 16.30 17.64
C GLU A 530 -58.60 16.35 16.15
N TYR A 531 -58.93 17.53 15.61
CA TYR A 531 -59.27 17.72 14.20
C TYR A 531 -58.09 18.25 13.37
N HIS A 532 -57.02 18.71 13.94
CA HIS A 532 -55.89 19.33 13.20
C HIS A 532 -55.33 18.45 12.06
N LYS A 533 -55.26 17.14 12.26
CA LYS A 533 -54.81 16.21 11.18
C LYS A 533 -55.94 15.91 10.19
N LYS A 534 -57.20 15.92 10.65
CA LYS A 534 -58.35 15.50 9.84
C LYS A 534 -58.75 16.58 8.83
N ILE A 535 -58.63 17.87 9.19
CA ILE A 535 -59.11 19.00 8.36
C ILE A 535 -58.41 19.11 7.00
N PHE A 536 -57.24 18.51 6.85
CA PHE A 536 -56.52 18.43 5.56
C PHE A 536 -56.90 17.22 4.71
N GLY A 537 -57.81 16.34 5.20
CA GLY A 537 -58.35 15.22 4.44
C GLY A 537 -59.40 15.66 3.44
N LEU A 538 -59.58 14.90 2.36
CA LEU A 538 -60.66 15.12 1.39
C LEU A 538 -62.04 14.92 2.04
N PHE A 539 -62.98 15.80 1.75
CA PHE A 539 -64.38 15.72 2.22
C PHE A 539 -64.54 15.79 3.75
N GLN A 540 -63.58 16.38 4.45
CA GLN A 540 -63.66 16.57 5.91
C GLN A 540 -64.26 17.95 6.25
N THR A 541 -65.38 17.98 6.98
CA THR A 541 -66.01 19.19 7.53
C THR A 541 -66.22 19.01 9.03
N LEU A 542 -66.04 20.07 9.80
CA LEU A 542 -66.24 20.10 11.27
C LEU A 542 -67.70 20.34 11.68
N VAL A 543 -68.51 20.85 10.75
CA VAL A 543 -69.96 21.14 10.96
C VAL A 543 -70.79 20.04 10.32
N GLY A 544 -71.96 19.73 10.87
CA GLY A 544 -72.84 18.63 10.41
C GLY A 544 -73.14 18.68 8.91
N ARG A 545 -73.38 17.54 8.30
CA ARG A 545 -73.58 17.34 6.84
C ARG A 545 -74.73 18.18 6.21
N ASP A 546 -75.55 18.78 7.03
CA ASP A 546 -76.71 19.59 6.57
C ASP A 546 -76.47 21.08 6.45
N ASP A 547 -75.30 21.56 6.93
CA ASP A 547 -74.93 22.95 6.81
C ASP A 547 -74.18 23.23 5.50
N THR A 548 -74.71 24.14 4.67
CA THR A 548 -74.21 24.48 3.31
C THR A 548 -72.86 25.20 3.31
N LYS A 549 -72.22 25.34 4.48
CA LYS A 549 -71.04 26.23 4.70
C LYS A 549 -69.69 25.70 4.23
N GLY A 550 -69.58 24.48 3.65
CA GLY A 550 -68.27 24.08 3.10
C GLY A 550 -68.23 22.61 2.64
N MET A 551 -67.40 22.32 1.59
CA MET A 551 -67.32 21.01 0.96
C MET A 551 -66.18 20.12 1.48
N GLY A 552 -65.32 20.67 2.35
CA GLY A 552 -64.19 19.94 2.91
C GLY A 552 -63.08 19.55 1.88
N ILE A 553 -62.96 20.31 0.78
CA ILE A 553 -61.95 20.06 -0.26
C ILE A 553 -60.85 21.14 -0.25
N GLY A 554 -61.17 22.37 0.14
CA GLY A 554 -60.24 23.52 0.03
C GLY A 554 -58.91 23.31 0.74
N LEU A 555 -58.91 22.86 2.00
CA LEU A 555 -57.69 22.60 2.75
C LEU A 555 -56.87 21.42 2.19
N ALA A 556 -57.54 20.39 1.65
CA ALA A 556 -56.88 19.28 1.00
C ALA A 556 -56.16 19.72 -0.29
N ILE A 557 -56.80 20.57 -1.11
CA ILE A 557 -56.18 21.21 -2.29
C ILE A 557 -55.01 22.10 -1.86
N THR A 558 -55.21 22.96 -0.86
CA THR A 558 -54.14 23.84 -0.32
C THR A 558 -52.93 23.03 0.11
N LYS A 559 -53.12 21.95 0.87
CA LYS A 559 -52.04 21.07 1.30
C LYS A 559 -51.33 20.45 0.08
N LYS A 560 -52.06 19.92 -0.90
CA LYS A 560 -51.46 19.33 -2.09
C LYS A 560 -50.68 20.35 -2.94
N ILE A 561 -51.18 21.60 -3.07
CA ILE A 561 -50.48 22.69 -3.75
C ILE A 561 -49.15 22.98 -3.04
N VAL A 562 -49.19 23.22 -1.73
CA VAL A 562 -48.00 23.55 -0.94
C VAL A 562 -46.96 22.42 -0.99
N GLU A 563 -47.39 21.18 -0.76
CA GLU A 563 -46.51 19.99 -0.80
C GLU A 563 -45.93 19.74 -2.19
N SER A 564 -46.69 19.95 -3.27
CA SER A 564 -46.18 19.80 -4.64
C SER A 564 -45.08 20.82 -5.00
N ARG A 565 -44.94 21.89 -4.24
CA ARG A 565 -43.90 22.91 -4.35
C ARG A 565 -42.77 22.73 -3.32
N GLY A 566 -42.74 21.63 -2.60
CA GLY A 566 -41.72 21.37 -1.59
C GLY A 566 -41.91 22.12 -0.28
N GLY A 567 -43.07 22.74 -0.08
CA GLY A 567 -43.46 23.38 1.15
C GLY A 567 -44.17 22.45 2.13
N SER A 568 -44.53 22.95 3.28
CA SER A 568 -45.30 22.27 4.32
C SER A 568 -46.41 23.18 4.83
N ILE A 569 -47.57 22.61 5.23
CA ILE A 569 -48.69 23.35 5.81
C ILE A 569 -49.10 22.67 7.12
N TRP A 570 -49.45 23.53 8.12
CA TRP A 570 -49.92 23.08 9.42
C TRP A 570 -50.92 24.09 10.03
N VAL A 571 -51.55 23.69 11.10
CA VAL A 571 -52.48 24.52 11.85
C VAL A 571 -52.13 24.55 13.33
N GLU A 572 -52.26 25.73 13.94
CA GLU A 572 -52.17 25.95 15.36
C GLU A 572 -53.47 26.64 15.80
N SER A 573 -54.27 25.97 16.65
CA SER A 573 -55.60 26.44 17.03
C SER A 573 -56.04 25.80 18.34
N GLU A 574 -56.80 26.56 19.10
CA GLU A 574 -57.58 26.08 20.27
C GLU A 574 -59.00 26.60 20.16
N ALA A 575 -59.99 25.79 20.60
CA ALA A 575 -61.37 26.16 20.59
C ALA A 575 -61.61 27.46 21.39
N GLY A 576 -62.21 28.47 20.75
CA GLY A 576 -62.50 29.78 21.32
C GLY A 576 -61.34 30.81 21.26
N LYS A 577 -60.16 30.43 20.66
CA LYS A 577 -59.00 31.35 20.60
C LYS A 577 -58.59 31.72 19.16
N GLY A 578 -59.38 31.32 18.16
CA GLY A 578 -59.04 31.56 16.77
C GLY A 578 -58.15 30.48 16.17
N THR A 579 -57.75 30.66 14.90
CA THR A 579 -56.95 29.68 14.14
C THR A 579 -55.78 30.37 13.45
N ALA A 580 -54.60 29.73 13.46
CA ALA A 580 -53.44 30.10 12.69
C ALA A 580 -53.07 28.97 11.71
N PHE A 581 -53.30 29.19 10.42
CA PHE A 581 -52.81 28.32 9.36
C PHE A 581 -51.46 28.85 8.88
N SER A 582 -50.43 28.02 9.01
CA SER A 582 -49.10 28.33 8.55
C SER A 582 -48.69 27.44 7.36
N PHE A 583 -48.05 28.03 6.36
CA PHE A 583 -47.44 27.25 5.27
C PHE A 583 -46.11 27.85 4.84
N THR A 584 -45.23 27.00 4.33
CA THR A 584 -43.94 27.42 3.75
C THR A 584 -44.01 27.37 2.23
N TRP A 585 -43.35 28.34 1.60
CA TRP A 585 -43.30 28.49 0.15
C TRP A 585 -41.87 28.78 -0.33
N PRO A 586 -41.33 28.09 -1.38
CA PRO A 586 -40.01 28.39 -1.90
C PRO A 586 -39.87 29.80 -2.45
N LYS A 587 -38.75 30.47 -2.22
CA LYS A 587 -38.45 31.80 -2.78
C LYS A 587 -38.18 31.75 -4.28
N THR A 588 -37.67 30.60 -4.77
CA THR A 588 -37.47 30.30 -6.17
C THR A 588 -38.08 28.92 -6.44
N SER A 589 -38.83 28.80 -7.52
CA SER A 589 -39.45 27.53 -7.95
C SER A 589 -38.45 26.61 -8.66
#